data_0ed51a149fabbb7ebe11c0d275952bdf
#
_entry.id   0ed51a149fabbb7ebe11c0d275952bdf
#
_cell.length_a   1.000
_cell.length_b   1.000
_cell.length_c   1.000
_cell.angle_alpha   90.00
_cell.angle_beta   90.00
_cell.angle_gamma   90.00
#
_symmetry.space_group_name_H-M   'P 1'
#
loop_
_entity.id
_entity.type
_entity.pdbx_description
1 polymer ?
#
loop_
_entity_poly.entity_id
_entity_poly.type
_entity_poly.pdbx_seq_one_letter_code
_entity_poly.pdbx_strand_id
1 'polypeptide(L)'
;MRVCVIGTGYVGLVTGACLAHIGHHVICVDNNEEKVKLMKSGQSPIFEPGLSEIMQSAIQTGKIEFTSDLSAGVAHGEILFIAVGTPPLPTGESDTRYVEAVARGIGANLNGGYKVIVNKSTVPIGSGDWVRMIVMDGIAERKAATGEPVLAGVGGVAVTNHPEVEPNFDVVSNPEFLREGSAVYDTFNPDRIVLGSNSSRAIELMKELYTPIVERQFAEDKSLPAVPVVVTDLSSAEMVKYASNAFLATKISFINEVANICDRVGADVVEVAKGIGLDSRIGGKFLQAGIGWGGSCFPKDVSALIHTADDYGYEAQLLKAAVTVN
;
A
#
# COMPACT_ATOMS: atom_id res chain seq x y z
N MET A 1 -0.54 10.15 -17.09
CA MET A 1 0.69 10.33 -16.27
C MET A 1 1.62 9.15 -16.50
N ARG A 2 2.89 9.28 -16.20
CA ARG A 2 3.89 8.19 -16.24
C ARG A 2 4.07 7.63 -14.84
N VAL A 3 3.86 6.35 -14.68
CA VAL A 3 3.86 5.66 -13.39
C VAL A 3 4.87 4.52 -13.42
N CYS A 4 5.59 4.32 -12.34
CA CYS A 4 6.38 3.12 -12.09
C CYS A 4 5.81 2.39 -10.87
N VAL A 5 5.59 1.08 -10.98
CA VAL A 5 5.17 0.24 -9.87
C VAL A 5 6.29 -0.78 -9.60
N ILE A 6 6.88 -0.73 -8.42
CA ILE A 6 8.02 -1.55 -8.03
C ILE A 6 7.54 -2.65 -7.07
N GLY A 7 7.70 -3.88 -7.52
CA GLY A 7 7.10 -5.08 -6.92
C GLY A 7 5.80 -5.46 -7.63
N THR A 8 5.79 -6.66 -8.24
CA THR A 8 4.61 -7.21 -8.92
C THR A 8 4.03 -8.40 -8.14
N GLY A 9 3.96 -8.24 -6.82
CA GLY A 9 3.12 -9.04 -5.96
C GLY A 9 1.64 -8.74 -6.22
N TYR A 10 0.76 -9.27 -5.37
CA TYR A 10 -0.67 -9.12 -5.53
C TYR A 10 -1.08 -7.65 -5.68
N VAL A 11 -0.69 -6.81 -4.72
CA VAL A 11 -1.03 -5.38 -4.68
C VAL A 11 -0.42 -4.63 -5.86
N GLY A 12 0.87 -4.85 -6.14
CA GLY A 12 1.57 -4.09 -7.17
C GLY A 12 1.09 -4.39 -8.58
N LEU A 13 0.88 -5.67 -8.92
CA LEU A 13 0.41 -6.04 -10.25
C LEU A 13 -1.02 -5.54 -10.51
N VAL A 14 -1.94 -5.71 -9.53
CA VAL A 14 -3.30 -5.17 -9.64
C VAL A 14 -3.27 -3.65 -9.79
N THR A 15 -2.49 -2.95 -8.95
CA THR A 15 -2.34 -1.49 -9.03
C THR A 15 -1.83 -1.07 -10.41
N GLY A 16 -0.74 -1.68 -10.90
CA GLY A 16 -0.14 -1.33 -12.19
C GLY A 16 -1.08 -1.56 -13.35
N ALA A 17 -1.75 -2.72 -13.40
CA ALA A 17 -2.69 -3.06 -14.46
C ALA A 17 -3.92 -2.13 -14.46
N CYS A 18 -4.49 -1.84 -13.28
CA CYS A 18 -5.63 -0.93 -13.17
C CYS A 18 -5.27 0.51 -13.53
N LEU A 19 -4.10 1.02 -13.09
CA LEU A 19 -3.62 2.34 -13.49
C LEU A 19 -3.37 2.46 -15.00
N ALA A 20 -2.84 1.40 -15.63
CA ALA A 20 -2.68 1.35 -17.06
C ALA A 20 -4.05 1.34 -17.80
N HIS A 21 -5.02 0.60 -17.27
CA HIS A 21 -6.38 0.52 -17.82
C HIS A 21 -7.09 1.87 -17.81
N ILE A 22 -6.91 2.68 -16.78
CA ILE A 22 -7.50 4.03 -16.71
C ILE A 22 -6.73 5.08 -17.54
N GLY A 23 -5.70 4.66 -18.28
CA GLY A 23 -5.06 5.47 -19.31
C GLY A 23 -3.65 5.97 -18.97
N HIS A 24 -3.09 5.64 -17.79
CA HIS A 24 -1.72 6.00 -17.47
C HIS A 24 -0.71 5.11 -18.23
N HIS A 25 0.52 5.61 -18.39
CA HIS A 25 1.64 4.82 -18.93
C HIS A 25 2.43 4.23 -17.76
N VAL A 26 2.38 2.92 -17.61
CA VAL A 26 2.89 2.21 -16.43
C VAL A 26 4.07 1.33 -16.81
N ILE A 27 5.17 1.43 -16.05
CA ILE A 27 6.23 0.42 -16.04
C ILE A 27 6.16 -0.31 -14.69
N CYS A 28 5.95 -1.62 -14.74
CA CYS A 28 6.04 -2.50 -13.57
C CYS A 28 7.43 -3.12 -13.50
N VAL A 29 8.08 -2.98 -12.35
CA VAL A 29 9.42 -3.50 -12.06
C VAL A 29 9.34 -4.66 -11.07
N ASP A 30 9.98 -5.78 -11.39
CA ASP A 30 10.15 -6.90 -10.45
C ASP A 30 11.54 -7.52 -10.64
N ASN A 31 12.22 -7.87 -9.57
CA ASN A 31 13.57 -8.47 -9.62
C ASN A 31 13.57 -9.95 -10.05
N ASN A 32 12.40 -10.59 -10.15
CA ASN A 32 12.26 -11.95 -10.63
C ASN A 32 12.08 -11.95 -12.16
N GLU A 33 13.13 -12.27 -12.89
CA GLU A 33 13.15 -12.26 -14.36
C GLU A 33 12.16 -13.24 -14.98
N GLU A 34 11.93 -14.42 -14.37
CA GLU A 34 10.95 -15.40 -14.81
C GLU A 34 9.52 -14.82 -14.76
N LYS A 35 9.23 -14.14 -13.66
CA LYS A 35 7.96 -13.45 -13.46
C LYS A 35 7.76 -12.32 -14.46
N VAL A 36 8.81 -11.51 -14.70
CA VAL A 36 8.80 -10.45 -15.71
C VAL A 36 8.55 -11.04 -17.11
N LYS A 37 9.22 -12.15 -17.46
CA LYS A 37 9.03 -12.85 -18.73
C LYS A 37 7.60 -13.35 -18.91
N LEU A 38 7.03 -13.93 -17.85
CA LEU A 38 5.64 -14.40 -17.84
C LEU A 38 4.66 -13.25 -18.11
N MET A 39 4.82 -12.13 -17.38
CA MET A 39 3.97 -10.95 -17.56
C MET A 39 4.12 -10.31 -18.94
N LYS A 40 5.33 -10.26 -19.51
CA LYS A 40 5.56 -9.82 -20.90
C LYS A 40 4.83 -10.67 -21.91
N SER A 41 4.60 -11.95 -21.65
CA SER A 41 3.81 -12.83 -22.52
C SER A 41 2.29 -12.64 -22.38
N GLY A 42 1.85 -11.74 -21.53
CA GLY A 42 0.43 -11.48 -21.26
C GLY A 42 -0.20 -12.44 -20.23
N GLN A 43 0.63 -13.21 -19.51
CA GLN A 43 0.15 -14.13 -18.49
C GLN A 43 0.36 -13.51 -17.08
N SER A 44 -0.67 -13.63 -16.24
CA SER A 44 -0.59 -13.16 -14.86
C SER A 44 0.06 -14.23 -13.97
N PRO A 45 1.04 -13.89 -13.12
CA PRO A 45 1.61 -14.80 -12.12
C PRO A 45 0.70 -15.01 -10.91
N ILE A 46 -0.40 -14.29 -10.82
CA ILE A 46 -1.40 -14.39 -9.74
C ILE A 46 -2.79 -14.61 -10.33
N PHE A 47 -3.64 -15.27 -9.59
CA PHE A 47 -5.05 -15.42 -9.95
C PHE A 47 -5.87 -14.29 -9.31
N GLU A 48 -6.49 -13.49 -10.17
CA GLU A 48 -7.44 -12.45 -9.75
C GLU A 48 -8.47 -12.24 -10.89
N PRO A 49 -9.77 -12.30 -10.60
CA PRO A 49 -10.81 -12.10 -11.62
C PRO A 49 -10.65 -10.76 -12.35
N GLY A 50 -10.67 -10.80 -13.69
CA GLY A 50 -10.56 -9.62 -14.56
C GLY A 50 -9.13 -9.08 -14.75
N LEU A 51 -8.14 -9.55 -13.99
CA LEU A 51 -6.78 -9.00 -14.08
C LEU A 51 -6.09 -9.35 -15.40
N SER A 52 -6.23 -10.60 -15.86
CA SER A 52 -5.59 -11.05 -17.10
C SER A 52 -6.09 -10.26 -18.31
N GLU A 53 -7.37 -10.02 -18.38
CA GLU A 53 -8.02 -9.27 -19.45
C GLU A 53 -7.56 -7.81 -19.49
N ILE A 54 -7.52 -7.16 -18.32
CA ILE A 54 -7.03 -5.78 -18.16
C ILE A 54 -5.55 -5.69 -18.54
N MET A 55 -4.74 -6.62 -18.07
CA MET A 55 -3.30 -6.66 -18.35
C MET A 55 -3.03 -6.85 -19.85
N GLN A 56 -3.71 -7.80 -20.51
CA GLN A 56 -3.57 -8.04 -21.93
C GLN A 56 -4.00 -6.83 -22.77
N SER A 57 -5.11 -6.21 -22.43
CA SER A 57 -5.57 -4.97 -23.05
C SER A 57 -4.57 -3.83 -22.90
N ALA A 58 -4.00 -3.66 -21.71
CA ALA A 58 -3.00 -2.64 -21.43
C ALA A 58 -1.66 -2.88 -22.18
N ILE A 59 -1.24 -4.14 -22.36
CA ILE A 59 -0.10 -4.52 -23.20
C ILE A 59 -0.36 -4.18 -24.67
N GLN A 60 -1.52 -4.58 -25.21
CA GLN A 60 -1.89 -4.33 -26.61
C GLN A 60 -1.97 -2.84 -26.95
N THR A 61 -2.38 -2.02 -25.99
CA THR A 61 -2.47 -0.56 -26.14
C THR A 61 -1.17 0.17 -25.80
N GLY A 62 -0.10 -0.55 -25.41
CA GLY A 62 1.19 0.04 -25.02
C GLY A 62 1.11 0.88 -23.76
N LYS A 63 0.15 0.60 -22.87
CA LYS A 63 -0.04 1.33 -21.62
C LYS A 63 0.68 0.69 -20.43
N ILE A 64 1.09 -0.57 -20.54
CA ILE A 64 1.86 -1.26 -19.50
C ILE A 64 3.07 -1.96 -20.10
N GLU A 65 4.19 -1.84 -19.41
CA GLU A 65 5.43 -2.56 -19.69
C GLU A 65 5.95 -3.23 -18.41
N PHE A 66 6.70 -4.32 -18.56
CA PHE A 66 7.30 -5.05 -17.46
C PHE A 66 8.81 -5.14 -17.63
N THR A 67 9.59 -4.92 -16.58
CA THR A 67 11.04 -4.97 -16.64
C THR A 67 11.65 -5.42 -15.30
N SER A 68 12.86 -5.94 -15.34
CA SER A 68 13.69 -6.14 -14.14
C SER A 68 14.66 -4.96 -13.90
N ASP A 69 14.70 -3.98 -14.80
CA ASP A 69 15.53 -2.79 -14.68
C ASP A 69 14.85 -1.68 -13.87
N LEU A 70 15.28 -1.54 -12.61
CA LEU A 70 14.78 -0.49 -11.72
C LEU A 70 15.13 0.92 -12.26
N SER A 71 16.31 1.09 -12.88
CA SER A 71 16.72 2.38 -13.42
C SER A 71 15.78 2.87 -14.51
N ALA A 72 15.39 1.97 -15.43
CA ALA A 72 14.42 2.28 -16.47
C ALA A 72 13.05 2.68 -15.87
N GLY A 73 12.59 1.94 -14.83
CA GLY A 73 11.35 2.26 -14.15
C GLY A 73 11.39 3.62 -13.45
N VAL A 74 12.46 3.93 -12.72
CA VAL A 74 12.63 5.22 -12.02
C VAL A 74 12.75 6.38 -13.01
N ALA A 75 13.46 6.19 -14.12
CA ALA A 75 13.58 7.21 -15.15
C ALA A 75 12.23 7.54 -15.80
N HIS A 76 11.39 6.53 -16.05
CA HIS A 76 10.09 6.69 -16.66
C HIS A 76 9.08 7.38 -15.75
N GLY A 77 8.95 6.92 -14.48
CA GLY A 77 7.86 7.33 -13.59
C GLY A 77 7.98 8.76 -13.08
N GLU A 78 6.91 9.51 -13.09
CA GLU A 78 6.70 10.72 -12.29
C GLU A 78 6.21 10.35 -10.89
N ILE A 79 5.45 9.25 -10.81
CA ILE A 79 4.95 8.65 -9.58
C ILE A 79 5.52 7.24 -9.49
N LEU A 80 6.21 6.94 -8.39
CA LEU A 80 6.92 5.69 -8.15
C LEU A 80 6.26 4.97 -6.96
N PHE A 81 5.54 3.89 -7.23
CA PHE A 81 4.92 3.08 -6.18
C PHE A 81 5.88 2.02 -5.66
N ILE A 82 6.09 1.97 -4.36
CA ILE A 82 6.71 0.87 -3.64
C ILE A 82 5.59 -0.10 -3.22
N ALA A 83 5.51 -1.26 -3.88
CA ALA A 83 4.47 -2.26 -3.69
C ALA A 83 5.05 -3.67 -3.46
N VAL A 84 6.15 -3.74 -2.72
CA VAL A 84 6.82 -4.99 -2.36
C VAL A 84 6.22 -5.62 -1.11
N GLY A 85 6.41 -6.93 -0.93
CA GLY A 85 5.93 -7.66 0.23
C GLY A 85 6.63 -7.23 1.53
N THR A 86 5.88 -7.28 2.62
CA THR A 86 6.36 -7.06 3.99
C THR A 86 5.92 -8.24 4.86
N PRO A 87 6.53 -9.45 4.66
CA PRO A 87 6.13 -10.63 5.43
C PRO A 87 6.41 -10.44 6.92
N PRO A 88 5.69 -11.14 7.81
CA PRO A 88 5.97 -11.07 9.22
C PRO A 88 7.29 -11.77 9.56
N LEU A 89 8.08 -11.17 10.43
CA LEU A 89 9.19 -11.81 11.11
C LEU A 89 8.69 -12.73 12.25
N PRO A 90 9.51 -13.67 12.74
CA PRO A 90 9.15 -14.49 13.90
C PRO A 90 8.81 -13.68 15.17
N THR A 91 9.28 -12.45 15.26
CA THR A 91 8.97 -11.50 16.33
C THR A 91 7.57 -10.89 16.22
N GLY A 92 6.90 -11.02 15.08
CA GLY A 92 5.63 -10.34 14.76
C GLY A 92 5.81 -9.00 14.04
N GLU A 93 7.02 -8.48 13.95
CA GLU A 93 7.35 -7.29 13.16
C GLU A 93 7.17 -7.52 11.65
N SER A 94 6.96 -6.45 10.91
CA SER A 94 7.00 -6.50 9.44
C SER A 94 8.44 -6.48 8.94
N ASP A 95 8.80 -7.41 8.04
CA ASP A 95 10.09 -7.39 7.35
C ASP A 95 10.11 -6.27 6.29
N THR A 96 10.80 -5.19 6.60
CA THR A 96 10.89 -4.00 5.73
C THR A 96 12.10 -3.98 4.81
N ARG A 97 12.94 -5.03 4.80
CA ARG A 97 14.18 -5.09 3.99
C ARG A 97 13.94 -4.89 2.49
N TYR A 98 12.81 -5.38 1.98
CA TYR A 98 12.46 -5.18 0.57
C TYR A 98 12.07 -3.72 0.27
N VAL A 99 11.39 -3.06 1.20
CA VAL A 99 11.05 -1.63 1.09
C VAL A 99 12.33 -0.80 1.12
N GLU A 100 13.25 -1.11 2.05
CA GLU A 100 14.57 -0.47 2.14
C GLU A 100 15.36 -0.60 0.85
N ALA A 101 15.49 -1.81 0.32
CA ALA A 101 16.24 -2.06 -0.91
C ALA A 101 15.67 -1.26 -2.09
N VAL A 102 14.35 -1.20 -2.21
CA VAL A 102 13.67 -0.41 -3.26
C VAL A 102 13.86 1.08 -3.05
N ALA A 103 13.67 1.59 -1.83
CA ALA A 103 13.85 3.01 -1.53
C ALA A 103 15.29 3.48 -1.81
N ARG A 104 16.30 2.71 -1.38
CA ARG A 104 17.71 2.95 -1.66
C ARG A 104 17.99 2.91 -3.17
N GLY A 105 17.45 1.91 -3.86
CA GLY A 105 17.57 1.79 -5.32
C GLY A 105 16.90 2.93 -6.08
N ILE A 106 15.75 3.42 -5.63
CA ILE A 106 15.12 4.65 -6.16
C ILE A 106 16.09 5.81 -6.01
N GLY A 107 16.64 6.05 -4.81
CA GLY A 107 17.59 7.13 -4.54
C GLY A 107 18.82 7.08 -5.45
N ALA A 108 19.40 5.88 -5.63
CA ALA A 108 20.54 5.66 -6.50
C ALA A 108 20.26 5.98 -7.99
N ASN A 109 19.00 5.91 -8.42
CA ASN A 109 18.58 6.14 -9.81
C ASN A 109 17.80 7.45 -10.02
N LEU A 110 17.58 8.25 -8.96
CA LEU A 110 16.93 9.57 -9.12
C LEU A 110 17.84 10.51 -9.91
N ASN A 111 17.38 10.87 -11.10
CA ASN A 111 18.05 11.81 -12.00
C ASN A 111 17.01 12.79 -12.56
N GLY A 112 17.14 14.05 -12.21
CA GLY A 112 16.33 15.15 -12.73
C GLY A 112 14.83 15.04 -12.41
N GLY A 113 14.12 16.15 -12.57
CA GLY A 113 12.68 16.21 -12.44
C GLY A 113 12.12 15.91 -11.04
N TYR A 114 10.92 16.36 -10.77
CA TYR A 114 10.22 16.06 -9.54
C TYR A 114 9.57 14.68 -9.59
N LYS A 115 9.65 13.94 -8.49
CA LYS A 115 9.06 12.60 -8.34
C LYS A 115 8.19 12.53 -7.09
N VAL A 116 7.12 11.76 -7.15
CA VAL A 116 6.35 11.35 -5.98
C VAL A 116 6.65 9.88 -5.69
N ILE A 117 7.19 9.59 -4.52
CA ILE A 117 7.48 8.23 -4.07
C ILE A 117 6.32 7.80 -3.18
N VAL A 118 5.57 6.79 -3.62
CA VAL A 118 4.36 6.34 -2.97
C VAL A 118 4.61 5.03 -2.26
N ASN A 119 4.52 5.02 -0.94
CA ASN A 119 4.53 3.80 -0.17
C ASN A 119 3.13 3.18 -0.17
N LYS A 120 2.97 2.07 -0.89
CA LYS A 120 1.74 1.29 -0.96
C LYS A 120 1.84 -0.02 -0.19
N SER A 121 3.05 -0.48 0.11
CA SER A 121 3.29 -1.61 1.01
C SER A 121 2.75 -1.31 2.41
N THR A 122 2.23 -2.33 3.09
CA THR A 122 1.85 -2.21 4.50
C THR A 122 3.10 -2.22 5.37
N VAL A 123 3.45 -1.09 5.92
CA VAL A 123 4.70 -0.83 6.66
C VAL A 123 4.41 -0.28 8.04
N PRO A 124 5.32 -0.43 9.02
CA PRO A 124 5.17 0.17 10.35
C PRO A 124 4.91 1.67 10.29
N ILE A 125 4.26 2.20 11.33
CA ILE A 125 3.96 3.62 11.44
C ILE A 125 5.27 4.40 11.56
N GLY A 126 5.38 5.52 10.81
CA GLY A 126 6.62 6.29 10.67
C GLY A 126 7.49 5.87 9.48
N SER A 127 7.08 4.86 8.73
CA SER A 127 7.87 4.37 7.58
C SER A 127 7.93 5.37 6.42
N GLY A 128 6.99 6.31 6.30
CA GLY A 128 7.05 7.34 5.29
C GLY A 128 8.28 8.24 5.44
N ASP A 129 8.58 8.68 6.65
CA ASP A 129 9.78 9.47 6.96
C ASP A 129 11.06 8.61 6.83
N TRP A 130 11.00 7.36 7.26
CA TRP A 130 12.09 6.40 7.09
C TRP A 130 12.40 6.14 5.61
N VAL A 131 11.39 5.92 4.75
CA VAL A 131 11.56 5.78 3.30
C VAL A 131 12.25 7.02 2.72
N ARG A 132 11.85 8.22 3.16
CA ARG A 132 12.52 9.47 2.74
C ARG A 132 14.00 9.45 3.07
N MET A 133 14.39 9.05 4.28
CA MET A 133 15.81 8.95 4.69
C MET A 133 16.57 7.94 3.82
N ILE A 134 16.01 6.76 3.59
CA ILE A 134 16.67 5.72 2.77
C ILE A 134 16.86 6.16 1.32
N VAL A 135 15.89 6.88 0.74
CA VAL A 135 16.04 7.46 -0.59
C VAL A 135 17.18 8.48 -0.61
N MET A 136 17.30 9.31 0.43
CA MET A 136 18.42 10.26 0.57
C MET A 136 19.78 9.56 0.67
N ASP A 137 19.85 8.45 1.43
CA ASP A 137 21.06 7.62 1.51
C ASP A 137 21.46 7.08 0.14
N GLY A 138 20.49 6.56 -0.64
CA GLY A 138 20.75 6.08 -2.01
C GLY A 138 21.28 7.19 -2.95
N ILE A 139 20.78 8.42 -2.80
CA ILE A 139 21.29 9.59 -3.54
C ILE A 139 22.74 9.87 -3.13
N ALA A 140 23.03 9.86 -1.82
CA ALA A 140 24.37 10.13 -1.30
C ALA A 140 25.38 9.07 -1.75
N GLU A 141 25.02 7.79 -1.71
CA GLU A 141 25.84 6.67 -2.19
C GLU A 141 26.17 6.81 -3.68
N ARG A 142 25.18 7.15 -4.52
CA ARG A 142 25.42 7.41 -5.94
C ARG A 142 26.41 8.56 -6.15
N LYS A 143 26.19 9.71 -5.47
CA LYS A 143 27.07 10.87 -5.60
C LYS A 143 28.51 10.52 -5.18
N ALA A 144 28.68 9.76 -4.09
CA ALA A 144 29.98 9.29 -3.65
C ALA A 144 30.67 8.39 -4.70
N ALA A 145 29.91 7.50 -5.34
CA ALA A 145 30.42 6.59 -6.37
C ALA A 145 30.80 7.31 -7.68
N THR A 146 30.11 8.40 -8.04
CA THR A 146 30.36 9.18 -9.27
C THR A 146 31.33 10.33 -9.06
N GLY A 147 31.82 10.58 -7.85
CA GLY A 147 32.69 11.72 -7.51
C GLY A 147 31.97 13.07 -7.50
N GLU A 148 30.64 13.07 -7.50
CA GLU A 148 29.84 14.28 -7.32
C GLU A 148 29.93 14.78 -5.85
N PRO A 149 29.91 16.10 -5.61
CA PRO A 149 29.97 16.63 -4.23
C PRO A 149 28.84 16.08 -3.36
N VAL A 150 29.19 15.45 -2.25
CA VAL A 150 28.23 14.99 -1.23
C VAL A 150 28.15 16.05 -0.15
N LEU A 151 26.93 16.45 0.23
CA LEU A 151 26.72 17.25 1.44
C LEU A 151 27.10 16.44 2.67
N ALA A 152 28.20 16.80 3.32
CA ALA A 152 28.55 16.26 4.62
C ALA A 152 27.59 16.83 5.68
N GLY A 153 26.75 15.98 6.24
CA GLY A 153 26.00 16.31 7.45
C GLY A 153 26.95 16.63 8.62
N VAL A 154 26.72 17.75 9.28
CA VAL A 154 27.27 18.21 10.58
C VAL A 154 28.73 17.85 10.87
N GLY A 155 29.67 18.76 10.57
CA GLY A 155 31.01 18.74 11.16
C GLY A 155 32.21 19.11 10.28
N GLY A 156 32.05 19.48 9.02
CA GLY A 156 33.19 19.85 8.19
C GLY A 156 32.82 20.94 7.17
N VAL A 157 33.38 22.12 7.34
CA VAL A 157 33.19 23.26 6.43
C VAL A 157 33.92 22.98 5.12
N ALA A 158 33.17 22.67 4.07
CA ALA A 158 33.59 22.88 2.70
C ALA A 158 32.51 23.73 2.01
N VAL A 159 32.74 25.02 1.92
CA VAL A 159 31.90 25.94 1.17
C VAL A 159 32.23 25.78 -0.31
N THR A 160 31.42 25.07 -1.07
CA THR A 160 31.45 25.15 -2.52
C THR A 160 30.15 25.86 -2.97
N ASN A 161 30.32 26.99 -3.66
CA ASN A 161 29.28 27.83 -4.22
C ASN A 161 28.61 27.17 -5.45
N HIS A 162 27.94 26.05 -5.27
CA HIS A 162 26.97 25.53 -6.23
C HIS A 162 25.60 25.50 -5.57
N PRO A 163 24.53 25.95 -6.24
CA PRO A 163 23.20 25.83 -5.69
C PRO A 163 22.91 24.34 -5.44
N GLU A 164 22.77 24.02 -4.17
CA GLU A 164 22.35 22.68 -3.73
C GLU A 164 21.01 22.39 -4.40
N VAL A 165 21.00 21.48 -5.36
CA VAL A 165 19.74 20.93 -5.86
C VAL A 165 19.25 20.00 -4.75
N GLU A 166 18.36 20.52 -3.89
CA GLU A 166 17.63 19.68 -2.95
C GLU A 166 16.99 18.52 -3.73
N PRO A 167 16.98 17.30 -3.16
CA PRO A 167 16.35 16.18 -3.84
C PRO A 167 14.91 16.52 -4.14
N ASN A 168 14.57 16.49 -5.42
CA ASN A 168 13.27 16.96 -5.92
C ASN A 168 12.25 15.83 -5.87
N PHE A 169 11.94 15.35 -4.66
CA PHE A 169 10.92 14.34 -4.44
C PHE A 169 10.17 14.56 -3.12
N ASP A 170 8.95 14.04 -3.08
CA ASP A 170 8.16 13.92 -1.87
C ASP A 170 7.67 12.48 -1.68
N VAL A 171 7.36 12.11 -0.42
CA VAL A 171 6.84 10.81 -0.06
C VAL A 171 5.35 10.90 0.25
N VAL A 172 4.61 9.90 -0.20
CA VAL A 172 3.18 9.73 0.08
C VAL A 172 2.95 8.32 0.63
N SER A 173 2.23 8.21 1.74
CA SER A 173 1.63 6.95 2.20
C SER A 173 0.26 6.80 1.56
N ASN A 174 0.09 5.74 0.76
CA ASN A 174 -1.17 5.43 0.08
C ASN A 174 -1.55 3.96 0.33
N PRO A 175 -2.05 3.65 1.53
CA PRO A 175 -2.41 2.28 1.87
C PRO A 175 -3.50 1.72 0.94
N GLU A 176 -3.44 0.42 0.71
CA GLU A 176 -4.43 -0.33 -0.05
C GLU A 176 -5.46 -0.99 0.88
N PHE A 177 -6.66 -1.27 0.34
CA PHE A 177 -7.74 -1.96 1.05
C PHE A 177 -8.35 -3.05 0.16
N LEU A 178 -7.51 -3.70 -0.65
CA LEU A 178 -7.91 -4.71 -1.61
C LEU A 178 -8.23 -6.04 -0.90
N ARG A 179 -9.18 -6.76 -1.45
CA ARG A 179 -9.52 -8.12 -1.02
C ARG A 179 -9.13 -9.10 -2.12
N GLU A 180 -8.42 -10.16 -1.75
CA GLU A 180 -8.10 -11.25 -2.67
C GLU A 180 -9.39 -11.84 -3.28
N GLY A 181 -9.42 -11.97 -4.61
CA GLY A 181 -10.60 -12.42 -5.35
C GLY A 181 -11.57 -11.31 -5.78
N SER A 182 -11.36 -10.06 -5.37
CA SER A 182 -12.13 -8.88 -5.82
C SER A 182 -11.27 -7.62 -5.95
N ALA A 183 -9.95 -7.75 -6.01
CA ALA A 183 -9.04 -6.62 -5.95
C ALA A 183 -9.14 -5.67 -7.17
N VAL A 184 -9.42 -6.20 -8.35
CA VAL A 184 -9.69 -5.38 -9.54
C VAL A 184 -10.96 -4.55 -9.32
N TYR A 185 -12.04 -5.19 -8.85
CA TYR A 185 -13.28 -4.49 -8.52
C TYR A 185 -13.05 -3.44 -7.42
N ASP A 186 -12.35 -3.82 -6.34
CA ASP A 186 -12.06 -2.93 -5.21
C ASP A 186 -11.21 -1.73 -5.64
N THR A 187 -10.31 -1.90 -6.63
CA THR A 187 -9.50 -0.80 -7.18
C THR A 187 -10.37 0.23 -7.92
N PHE A 188 -11.35 -0.22 -8.71
CA PHE A 188 -12.22 0.69 -9.44
C PHE A 188 -13.39 1.21 -8.62
N ASN A 189 -13.76 0.51 -7.54
CA ASN A 189 -14.88 0.86 -6.66
C ASN A 189 -14.47 0.94 -5.19
N PRO A 190 -13.42 1.70 -4.84
CA PRO A 190 -13.01 1.78 -3.45
C PRO A 190 -14.02 2.54 -2.60
N ASP A 191 -14.15 2.17 -1.33
CA ASP A 191 -14.95 2.92 -0.35
C ASP A 191 -14.32 4.30 -0.05
N ARG A 192 -12.99 4.39 -0.14
CA ARG A 192 -12.18 5.61 0.05
C ARG A 192 -10.79 5.44 -0.54
N ILE A 193 -10.13 6.57 -0.79
CA ILE A 193 -8.69 6.65 -1.07
C ILE A 193 -8.05 7.44 0.06
N VAL A 194 -6.96 6.91 0.64
CA VAL A 194 -6.22 7.57 1.73
C VAL A 194 -4.86 8.03 1.19
N LEU A 195 -4.56 9.32 1.37
CA LEU A 195 -3.32 9.95 0.94
C LEU A 195 -2.68 10.68 2.12
N GLY A 196 -1.56 10.18 2.60
CA GLY A 196 -0.78 10.79 3.67
C GLY A 196 0.48 11.46 3.12
N SER A 197 0.63 12.76 3.31
CA SER A 197 1.86 13.48 2.95
C SER A 197 1.88 14.87 3.57
N ASN A 198 3.10 15.38 3.79
CA ASN A 198 3.33 16.78 4.19
C ASN A 198 3.46 17.72 2.98
N SER A 199 3.43 17.18 1.74
CA SER A 199 3.57 17.94 0.50
C SER A 199 2.23 18.13 -0.20
N SER A 200 1.74 19.37 -0.26
CA SER A 200 0.53 19.70 -1.03
C SER A 200 0.70 19.37 -2.52
N ARG A 201 1.92 19.55 -3.07
CA ARG A 201 2.22 19.23 -4.46
C ARG A 201 2.07 17.73 -4.75
N ALA A 202 2.59 16.89 -3.87
CA ALA A 202 2.46 15.44 -4.01
C ALA A 202 0.99 15.00 -3.91
N ILE A 203 0.24 15.58 -2.97
CA ILE A 203 -1.20 15.28 -2.81
C ILE A 203 -1.99 15.65 -4.07
N GLU A 204 -1.74 16.81 -4.67
CA GLU A 204 -2.47 17.20 -5.90
C GLU A 204 -2.16 16.26 -7.07
N LEU A 205 -0.89 15.85 -7.25
CA LEU A 205 -0.54 14.86 -8.28
C LEU A 205 -1.20 13.48 -8.03
N MET A 206 -1.30 13.06 -6.77
CA MET A 206 -1.99 11.82 -6.42
C MET A 206 -3.51 11.92 -6.64
N LYS A 207 -4.12 13.06 -6.37
CA LYS A 207 -5.53 13.30 -6.71
C LYS A 207 -5.76 13.25 -8.21
N GLU A 208 -4.88 13.89 -9.00
CA GLU A 208 -4.93 13.84 -10.46
C GLU A 208 -4.81 12.40 -10.98
N LEU A 209 -3.87 11.62 -10.44
CA LEU A 209 -3.71 10.20 -10.77
C LEU A 209 -5.02 9.40 -10.57
N TYR A 210 -5.70 9.63 -9.45
CA TYR A 210 -6.91 8.89 -9.08
C TYR A 210 -8.21 9.53 -9.59
N THR A 211 -8.18 10.66 -10.27
CA THR A 211 -9.40 11.36 -10.75
C THR A 211 -10.40 10.43 -11.45
N PRO A 212 -9.99 9.53 -12.41
CA PRO A 212 -10.96 8.66 -13.07
C PRO A 212 -11.66 7.68 -12.11
N ILE A 213 -10.99 7.25 -11.04
CA ILE A 213 -11.56 6.39 -10.00
C ILE A 213 -12.44 7.20 -9.07
N VAL A 214 -11.98 8.37 -8.63
CA VAL A 214 -12.74 9.28 -7.76
C VAL A 214 -14.06 9.67 -8.40
N GLU A 215 -14.07 9.98 -9.69
CA GLU A 215 -15.25 10.32 -10.47
C GLU A 215 -16.09 9.12 -10.90
N ARG A 216 -15.71 7.91 -10.48
CA ARG A 216 -16.40 6.65 -10.81
C ARG A 216 -16.60 6.41 -12.30
N GLN A 217 -15.64 6.80 -13.13
CA GLN A 217 -15.74 6.63 -14.59
C GLN A 217 -15.83 5.14 -14.99
N PHE A 218 -15.34 4.24 -14.16
CA PHE A 218 -15.31 2.78 -14.35
C PHE A 218 -16.33 2.03 -13.50
N ALA A 219 -17.12 2.72 -12.67
CA ALA A 219 -18.18 2.10 -11.89
C ALA A 219 -19.37 1.72 -12.79
N GLU A 220 -19.99 0.57 -12.51
CA GLU A 220 -21.24 0.15 -13.16
C GLU A 220 -22.39 1.10 -12.82
N ASP A 221 -22.48 1.49 -11.54
CA ASP A 221 -23.46 2.46 -11.05
C ASP A 221 -22.84 3.85 -10.94
N LYS A 222 -23.15 4.69 -11.92
CA LYS A 222 -22.70 6.09 -11.97
C LYS A 222 -23.53 7.06 -11.12
N SER A 223 -24.59 6.57 -10.47
CA SER A 223 -25.41 7.38 -9.55
C SER A 223 -24.77 7.51 -8.15
N LEU A 224 -23.76 6.69 -7.86
CA LEU A 224 -23.03 6.75 -6.61
C LEU A 224 -22.23 8.06 -6.50
N PRO A 225 -22.11 8.63 -5.29
CA PRO A 225 -21.29 9.81 -5.08
C PRO A 225 -19.82 9.54 -5.40
N ALA A 226 -19.06 10.60 -5.68
CA ALA A 226 -17.62 10.51 -5.87
C ALA A 226 -16.95 9.78 -4.70
N VAL A 227 -15.86 9.06 -5.00
CA VAL A 227 -15.11 8.34 -3.95
C VAL A 227 -14.46 9.34 -2.99
N PRO A 228 -14.68 9.23 -1.69
CA PRO A 228 -14.04 10.10 -0.71
C PRO A 228 -12.52 9.96 -0.76
N VAL A 229 -11.81 11.09 -0.80
CA VAL A 229 -10.35 11.15 -0.66
C VAL A 229 -10.02 11.73 0.71
N VAL A 230 -9.40 10.91 1.55
CA VAL A 230 -8.93 11.30 2.88
C VAL A 230 -7.49 11.76 2.76
N VAL A 231 -7.24 13.05 3.00
CA VAL A 231 -5.89 13.64 3.01
C VAL A 231 -5.46 13.85 4.46
N THR A 232 -4.28 13.34 4.81
CA THR A 232 -3.74 13.42 6.17
C THR A 232 -2.20 13.41 6.14
N ASP A 233 -1.55 13.37 7.32
CA ASP A 233 -0.11 13.14 7.43
C ASP A 233 0.27 11.67 7.15
N LEU A 234 1.58 11.41 7.02
CA LEU A 234 2.12 10.08 6.71
C LEU A 234 1.71 9.03 7.76
N SER A 235 1.95 9.31 9.03
CA SER A 235 1.71 8.36 10.13
C SER A 235 0.23 8.04 10.30
N SER A 236 -0.65 9.05 10.16
CA SER A 236 -2.10 8.84 10.23
C SER A 236 -2.60 7.97 9.07
N ALA A 237 -2.07 8.15 7.85
CA ALA A 237 -2.43 7.30 6.71
C ALA A 237 -2.00 5.83 6.93
N GLU A 238 -0.81 5.62 7.47
CA GLU A 238 -0.30 4.28 7.84
C GLU A 238 -1.17 3.65 8.93
N MET A 239 -1.50 4.41 9.98
CA MET A 239 -2.37 3.96 11.06
C MET A 239 -3.77 3.58 10.57
N VAL A 240 -4.36 4.29 9.60
CA VAL A 240 -5.68 3.97 9.05
C VAL A 240 -5.72 2.54 8.51
N LYS A 241 -4.64 2.05 7.86
CA LYS A 241 -4.58 0.66 7.36
C LYS A 241 -4.62 -0.34 8.51
N TYR A 242 -3.72 -0.19 9.48
CA TYR A 242 -3.63 -1.11 10.63
C TYR A 242 -4.90 -1.10 11.47
N ALA A 243 -5.41 0.08 11.80
CA ALA A 243 -6.63 0.23 12.60
C ALA A 243 -7.84 -0.38 11.90
N SER A 244 -7.95 -0.23 10.57
CA SER A 244 -9.03 -0.85 9.79
C SER A 244 -8.99 -2.37 9.89
N ASN A 245 -7.82 -2.99 9.63
CA ASN A 245 -7.69 -4.44 9.67
C ASN A 245 -7.85 -5.00 11.09
N ALA A 246 -7.30 -4.32 12.10
CA ALA A 246 -7.46 -4.70 13.50
C ALA A 246 -8.92 -4.62 13.97
N PHE A 247 -9.66 -3.60 13.54
CA PHE A 247 -11.07 -3.47 13.86
C PHE A 247 -11.92 -4.57 13.21
N LEU A 248 -11.66 -4.89 11.93
CA LEU A 248 -12.37 -5.98 11.24
C LEU A 248 -12.08 -7.35 11.89
N ALA A 249 -10.82 -7.62 12.25
CA ALA A 249 -10.44 -8.81 13.00
C ALA A 249 -11.17 -8.88 14.37
N THR A 250 -11.23 -7.76 15.09
CA THR A 250 -11.93 -7.65 16.36
C THR A 250 -13.43 -7.93 16.22
N LYS A 251 -14.09 -7.45 15.15
CA LYS A 251 -15.51 -7.76 14.88
C LYS A 251 -15.74 -9.27 14.73
N ILE A 252 -14.84 -9.99 14.03
CA ILE A 252 -14.95 -11.44 13.87
C ILE A 252 -14.74 -12.15 15.21
N SER A 253 -13.71 -11.76 15.97
CA SER A 253 -13.48 -12.34 17.30
C SER A 253 -14.65 -12.08 18.23
N PHE A 254 -15.21 -10.86 18.22
CA PHE A 254 -16.38 -10.48 19.01
C PHE A 254 -17.59 -11.38 18.71
N ILE A 255 -17.94 -11.57 17.43
CA ILE A 255 -19.12 -12.39 17.11
C ILE A 255 -18.88 -13.88 17.41
N ASN A 256 -17.63 -14.37 17.33
CA ASN A 256 -17.28 -15.73 17.73
C ASN A 256 -17.39 -15.91 19.26
N GLU A 257 -16.99 -14.93 20.05
CA GLU A 257 -17.22 -14.95 21.50
C GLU A 257 -18.72 -14.94 21.83
N VAL A 258 -19.52 -14.10 21.14
CA VAL A 258 -20.98 -14.09 21.28
C VAL A 258 -21.58 -15.44 20.89
N ALA A 259 -21.08 -16.12 19.85
CA ALA A 259 -21.53 -17.46 19.47
C ALA A 259 -21.34 -18.46 20.62
N ASN A 260 -20.16 -18.46 21.26
CA ASN A 260 -19.88 -19.31 22.41
C ASN A 260 -20.82 -19.02 23.62
N ILE A 261 -21.28 -17.78 23.77
CA ILE A 261 -22.26 -17.41 24.79
C ILE A 261 -23.64 -17.89 24.36
N CYS A 262 -24.03 -17.71 23.09
CA CYS A 262 -25.29 -18.17 22.54
C CYS A 262 -25.52 -19.68 22.78
N ASP A 263 -24.47 -20.49 22.51
CA ASP A 263 -24.50 -21.93 22.74
C ASP A 263 -24.85 -22.31 24.21
N ARG A 264 -24.40 -21.48 25.16
CA ARG A 264 -24.65 -21.73 26.60
C ARG A 264 -26.02 -21.28 27.08
N VAL A 265 -26.59 -20.27 26.43
CA VAL A 265 -27.89 -19.69 26.86
C VAL A 265 -29.05 -20.11 25.95
N GLY A 266 -28.77 -20.91 24.89
CA GLY A 266 -29.80 -21.39 23.95
C GLY A 266 -30.25 -20.31 22.94
N ALA A 267 -29.42 -19.30 22.66
CA ALA A 267 -29.70 -18.29 21.63
C ALA A 267 -29.10 -18.71 20.28
N ASP A 268 -29.64 -18.15 19.19
CA ASP A 268 -29.10 -18.33 17.83
C ASP A 268 -28.22 -17.15 17.47
N VAL A 269 -26.91 -17.38 17.30
CA VAL A 269 -25.95 -16.33 16.94
C VAL A 269 -26.25 -15.69 15.58
N VAL A 270 -26.86 -16.41 14.62
CA VAL A 270 -27.22 -15.86 13.31
C VAL A 270 -28.29 -14.79 13.46
N GLU A 271 -29.33 -15.05 14.27
CA GLU A 271 -30.36 -14.07 14.56
C GLU A 271 -29.86 -12.91 15.43
N VAL A 272 -28.92 -13.19 16.37
CA VAL A 272 -28.26 -12.14 17.17
C VAL A 272 -27.43 -11.23 16.25
N ALA A 273 -26.58 -11.80 15.39
CA ALA A 273 -25.75 -11.06 14.45
C ALA A 273 -26.58 -10.21 13.48
N LYS A 274 -27.68 -10.77 12.97
CA LYS A 274 -28.66 -10.06 12.15
C LYS A 274 -29.29 -8.89 12.90
N GLY A 275 -29.74 -9.15 14.12
CA GLY A 275 -30.41 -8.13 14.98
C GLY A 275 -29.50 -6.93 15.27
N ILE A 276 -28.27 -7.20 15.74
CA ILE A 276 -27.30 -6.12 16.02
C ILE A 276 -26.79 -5.45 14.74
N GLY A 277 -26.68 -6.20 13.65
CA GLY A 277 -26.20 -5.70 12.36
C GLY A 277 -27.14 -4.72 11.65
N LEU A 278 -28.43 -4.69 12.03
CA LEU A 278 -29.41 -3.70 11.56
C LEU A 278 -29.21 -2.31 12.18
N ASP A 279 -28.52 -2.21 13.31
CA ASP A 279 -28.12 -0.92 13.85
C ASP A 279 -27.04 -0.30 12.93
N SER A 280 -27.34 0.86 12.34
CA SER A 280 -26.43 1.56 11.40
C SER A 280 -25.08 1.91 12.02
N ARG A 281 -24.97 2.03 13.35
CA ARG A 281 -23.72 2.28 14.08
C ARG A 281 -22.82 1.05 14.13
N ILE A 282 -23.37 -0.16 13.98
CA ILE A 282 -22.66 -1.45 14.03
C ILE A 282 -22.43 -1.98 12.61
N GLY A 283 -23.50 -2.07 11.81
CA GLY A 283 -23.47 -2.65 10.46
C GLY A 283 -23.26 -4.16 10.45
N GLY A 284 -23.87 -4.86 9.51
CA GLY A 284 -23.85 -6.34 9.46
C GLY A 284 -22.58 -6.97 8.88
N LYS A 285 -21.68 -6.20 8.28
CA LYS A 285 -20.44 -6.74 7.71
C LYS A 285 -19.49 -7.20 8.83
N PHE A 286 -18.82 -8.35 8.61
CA PHE A 286 -17.87 -8.98 9.56
C PHE A 286 -18.48 -9.43 10.89
N LEU A 287 -19.79 -9.77 10.89
CA LEU A 287 -20.49 -10.35 12.02
C LEU A 287 -20.93 -11.81 11.76
N GLN A 288 -20.28 -12.51 10.86
CA GLN A 288 -20.51 -13.94 10.62
C GLN A 288 -19.62 -14.76 11.55
N ALA A 289 -20.24 -15.44 12.52
CA ALA A 289 -19.54 -16.40 13.38
C ALA A 289 -19.03 -17.60 12.57
N GLY A 290 -17.84 -18.10 12.88
CA GLY A 290 -17.21 -19.20 12.16
C GLY A 290 -15.84 -19.56 12.74
N ILE A 291 -14.95 -20.09 11.88
CA ILE A 291 -13.63 -20.62 12.27
C ILE A 291 -12.61 -19.52 12.69
N GLY A 292 -13.01 -18.25 12.69
CA GLY A 292 -12.13 -17.13 12.99
C GLY A 292 -11.59 -16.45 11.74
N TRP A 293 -10.67 -15.50 11.97
CA TRP A 293 -9.97 -14.78 10.91
C TRP A 293 -8.55 -15.35 10.71
N GLY A 294 -8.05 -15.18 9.48
CA GLY A 294 -6.75 -15.66 9.05
C GLY A 294 -6.32 -14.95 7.78
N GLY A 295 -5.70 -15.69 6.86
CA GLY A 295 -5.20 -15.16 5.60
C GLY A 295 -3.87 -14.40 5.74
N SER A 296 -3.48 -13.69 4.69
CA SER A 296 -2.19 -13.01 4.59
C SER A 296 -2.15 -11.66 5.30
N CYS A 297 -3.30 -11.04 5.60
CA CYS A 297 -3.39 -9.66 6.09
C CYS A 297 -3.67 -9.57 7.60
N PHE A 298 -4.79 -10.11 8.09
CA PHE A 298 -5.21 -9.90 9.46
C PHE A 298 -4.18 -10.35 10.51
N PRO A 299 -3.63 -11.58 10.45
CA PRO A 299 -2.64 -12.00 11.44
C PRO A 299 -1.41 -11.10 11.46
N LYS A 300 -0.91 -10.75 10.28
CA LYS A 300 0.27 -9.90 10.13
C LYS A 300 0.02 -8.49 10.66
N ASP A 301 -1.09 -7.87 10.25
CA ASP A 301 -1.34 -6.46 10.54
C ASP A 301 -1.75 -6.25 12.01
N VAL A 302 -2.52 -7.19 12.59
CA VAL A 302 -2.86 -7.14 14.02
C VAL A 302 -1.61 -7.33 14.88
N SER A 303 -0.74 -8.30 14.54
CA SER A 303 0.52 -8.52 15.27
C SER A 303 1.45 -7.31 15.17
N ALA A 304 1.59 -6.73 13.97
CA ALA A 304 2.41 -5.54 13.77
C ALA A 304 1.91 -4.33 14.58
N LEU A 305 0.57 -4.15 14.67
CA LEU A 305 0.00 -3.07 15.46
C LEU A 305 0.20 -3.28 16.97
N ILE A 306 0.08 -4.53 17.45
CA ILE A 306 0.38 -4.88 18.85
C ILE A 306 1.85 -4.60 19.15
N HIS A 307 2.76 -5.04 18.27
CA HIS A 307 4.19 -4.80 18.43
C HIS A 307 4.52 -3.30 18.47
N THR A 308 3.96 -2.54 17.52
CA THR A 308 4.11 -1.08 17.53
C THR A 308 3.63 -0.47 18.85
N ALA A 309 2.49 -0.90 19.39
CA ALA A 309 1.99 -0.42 20.67
C ALA A 309 2.97 -0.74 21.81
N ASP A 310 3.49 -1.97 21.87
CA ASP A 310 4.45 -2.41 22.89
C ASP A 310 5.77 -1.59 22.79
N ASP A 311 6.27 -1.26 21.59
CA ASP A 311 7.46 -0.40 21.38
C ASP A 311 7.28 1.01 21.96
N TYR A 312 6.08 1.55 21.92
CA TYR A 312 5.72 2.83 22.51
C TYR A 312 5.25 2.71 23.98
N GLY A 313 5.44 1.55 24.61
CA GLY A 313 5.09 1.31 26.01
C GLY A 313 3.59 1.26 26.30
N TYR A 314 2.76 0.97 25.28
CA TYR A 314 1.31 0.86 25.40
C TYR A 314 0.86 -0.59 25.24
N GLU A 315 0.21 -1.16 26.24
CA GLU A 315 -0.38 -2.49 26.15
C GLU A 315 -1.68 -2.48 25.37
N ALA A 316 -1.68 -3.09 24.18
CA ALA A 316 -2.87 -3.18 23.30
C ALA A 316 -3.82 -4.31 23.76
N GLN A 317 -4.44 -4.15 24.95
CA GLN A 317 -5.26 -5.18 25.60
C GLN A 317 -6.39 -5.72 24.71
N LEU A 318 -7.14 -4.83 24.05
CA LEU A 318 -8.26 -5.22 23.19
C LEU A 318 -7.80 -6.10 22.01
N LEU A 319 -6.69 -5.74 21.37
CA LEU A 319 -6.17 -6.49 20.23
C LEU A 319 -5.60 -7.83 20.68
N LYS A 320 -4.90 -7.88 21.82
CA LYS A 320 -4.41 -9.13 22.42
C LYS A 320 -5.58 -10.06 22.79
N ALA A 321 -6.68 -9.52 23.33
CA ALA A 321 -7.91 -10.28 23.60
C ALA A 321 -8.54 -10.79 22.31
N ALA A 322 -8.65 -9.98 21.25
CA ALA A 322 -9.18 -10.41 19.97
C ALA A 322 -8.37 -11.56 19.34
N VAL A 323 -7.03 -11.52 19.46
CA VAL A 323 -6.14 -12.64 19.05
C VAL A 323 -6.39 -13.88 19.89
N THR A 324 -6.57 -13.74 21.21
CA THR A 324 -6.81 -14.87 22.12
C THR A 324 -8.13 -15.57 21.85
N VAL A 325 -9.16 -14.82 21.49
CA VAL A 325 -10.50 -15.37 21.15
C VAL A 325 -10.46 -16.08 19.79
N ASN A 326 -9.66 -15.58 18.85
CA ASN A 326 -9.55 -16.14 17.50
C ASN A 326 -8.92 -17.55 17.49
#